data_84d06df0a85803536a1520a7fa926c5a
#
_entry.id   84d06df0a85803536a1520a7fa926c5a
#
_cell.length_a   1.000
_cell.length_b   1.000
_cell.length_c   1.000
_cell.angle_alpha   90.00
_cell.angle_beta   90.00
_cell.angle_gamma   90.00
#
_symmetry.space_group_name_H-M   'P 1'
#
loop_
_entity.id
_entity.type
_entity.pdbx_description
1 polymer ?
#
loop_
_entity_poly.entity_id
_entity_poly.type
_entity_poly.pdbx_seq_one_letter_code
_entity_poly.pdbx_strand_id
1 'polypeptide(L)'
;LMLILAGSNALSAFRAQRLLSALQAIDPAITGVTARYLHFVDGPDTISKEELDRLNALLTYGDPFTGSEKGDEYVVVPRIGTISPWASDIVHNCGMNDIKRVERGISYRIQRPKKGAPLSEDVRLQLMDKLHDRMTEMVLEKRKDAKALFQELEAKPLEYVDVVSGGKDALVKANGELGLALSDDEIDYLFDAFSR
;
A
#
# COMPACT_ATOMS: atom_id res chain seq x y z
N LEU A 1 -18.09 -1.48 -8.11
CA LEU A 1 -18.15 -2.01 -6.73
C LEU A 1 -16.78 -2.49 -6.28
N MET A 2 -16.35 -2.13 -5.06
CA MET A 2 -15.15 -2.73 -4.46
C MET A 2 -15.53 -3.96 -3.63
N LEU A 3 -14.97 -5.11 -3.99
CA LEU A 3 -15.04 -6.34 -3.19
C LEU A 3 -13.75 -6.49 -2.37
N ILE A 4 -13.87 -7.09 -1.20
CA ILE A 4 -12.73 -7.44 -0.34
C ILE A 4 -12.78 -8.95 -0.10
N LEU A 5 -11.79 -9.65 -0.65
CA LEU A 5 -11.69 -11.10 -0.57
C LEU A 5 -10.53 -11.48 0.34
N ALA A 6 -10.83 -12.23 1.39
CA ALA A 6 -9.82 -12.76 2.29
C ALA A 6 -9.11 -13.94 1.63
N GLY A 7 -7.79 -13.88 1.64
CA GLY A 7 -6.92 -14.88 1.03
C GLY A 7 -6.19 -15.75 2.05
N SER A 8 -5.07 -16.28 1.59
CA SER A 8 -4.21 -17.22 2.30
C SER A 8 -3.38 -16.56 3.39
N ASN A 9 -2.63 -17.37 4.14
CA ASN A 9 -1.68 -16.90 5.15
C ASN A 9 -0.58 -16.03 4.51
N ALA A 10 -0.33 -14.87 5.10
CA ALA A 10 0.68 -13.92 4.62
C ALA A 10 1.97 -13.94 5.46
N LEU A 11 2.04 -14.77 6.50
CA LEU A 11 3.13 -14.73 7.46
C LEU A 11 3.54 -16.15 7.85
N SER A 12 4.76 -16.57 7.44
CA SER A 12 5.32 -17.87 7.83
C SER A 12 5.53 -17.93 9.35
N ALA A 13 5.56 -19.14 9.92
CA ALA A 13 5.76 -19.33 11.35
C ALA A 13 7.05 -18.64 11.86
N PHE A 14 8.14 -18.74 11.11
CA PHE A 14 9.41 -18.09 11.46
C PHE A 14 9.29 -16.55 11.44
N ARG A 15 8.69 -15.99 10.40
CA ARG A 15 8.47 -14.54 10.30
C ARG A 15 7.50 -14.04 11.36
N ALA A 16 6.45 -14.80 11.66
CA ALA A 16 5.49 -14.49 12.73
C ALA A 16 6.18 -14.38 14.08
N GLN A 17 7.07 -15.32 14.40
CA GLN A 17 7.81 -15.31 15.66
C GLN A 17 8.76 -14.11 15.76
N ARG A 18 9.48 -13.81 14.68
CA ARG A 18 10.36 -12.63 14.64
C ARG A 18 9.57 -11.33 14.79
N LEU A 19 8.45 -11.21 14.08
CA LEU A 19 7.59 -10.03 14.17
C LEU A 19 6.99 -9.89 15.56
N LEU A 20 6.50 -10.99 16.16
CA LEU A 20 5.96 -10.99 17.53
C LEU A 20 7.00 -10.47 18.52
N SER A 21 8.24 -10.94 18.44
CA SER A 21 9.32 -10.49 19.33
C SER A 21 9.57 -8.98 19.17
N ALA A 22 9.57 -8.47 17.93
CA ALA A 22 9.74 -7.04 17.66
C ALA A 22 8.57 -6.20 18.20
N LEU A 23 7.34 -6.68 18.08
CA LEU A 23 6.14 -6.03 18.62
C LEU A 23 6.12 -6.03 20.15
N GLN A 24 6.52 -7.14 20.76
CA GLN A 24 6.62 -7.26 22.24
C GLN A 24 7.70 -6.37 22.85
N ALA A 25 8.73 -6.03 22.10
CA ALA A 25 9.72 -5.03 22.52
C ALA A 25 9.11 -3.61 22.66
N ILE A 26 8.03 -3.33 21.93
CA ILE A 26 7.29 -2.06 22.00
C ILE A 26 6.20 -2.14 23.09
N ASP A 27 5.41 -3.19 23.07
CA ASP A 27 4.35 -3.45 24.05
C ASP A 27 4.40 -4.91 24.51
N PRO A 28 4.93 -5.17 25.73
CA PRO A 28 5.03 -6.54 26.28
C PRO A 28 3.68 -7.24 26.49
N ALA A 29 2.56 -6.53 26.49
CA ALA A 29 1.23 -7.10 26.62
C ALA A 29 0.74 -7.83 25.35
N ILE A 30 1.43 -7.65 24.22
CA ILE A 30 1.10 -8.35 22.97
C ILE A 30 1.36 -9.84 23.13
N THR A 31 0.36 -10.66 22.83
CA THR A 31 0.39 -12.11 22.99
C THR A 31 0.52 -12.87 21.68
N GLY A 32 0.23 -12.24 20.55
CA GLY A 32 0.30 -12.89 19.26
C GLY A 32 0.14 -11.92 18.09
N VAL A 33 0.53 -12.39 16.92
CA VAL A 33 0.32 -11.70 15.64
C VAL A 33 -0.02 -12.72 14.57
N THR A 34 -1.03 -12.41 13.77
CA THR A 34 -1.41 -13.19 12.59
C THR A 34 -1.54 -12.27 11.40
N ALA A 35 -1.37 -12.79 10.20
CA ALA A 35 -1.52 -12.03 8.98
C ALA A 35 -2.09 -12.89 7.85
N ARG A 36 -3.01 -12.32 7.10
CA ARG A 36 -3.56 -12.92 5.88
C ARG A 36 -3.63 -11.93 4.74
N TYR A 37 -3.54 -12.41 3.53
CA TYR A 37 -3.74 -11.59 2.36
C TYR A 37 -5.20 -11.13 2.26
N LEU A 38 -5.37 -9.90 1.81
CA LEU A 38 -6.63 -9.35 1.35
C LEU A 38 -6.48 -8.95 -0.11
N HIS A 39 -7.50 -9.24 -0.91
CA HIS A 39 -7.57 -8.77 -2.29
C HIS A 39 -8.72 -7.77 -2.40
N PHE A 40 -8.36 -6.57 -2.83
CA PHE A 40 -9.30 -5.50 -3.13
C PHE A 40 -9.57 -5.55 -4.62
N VAL A 41 -10.82 -5.74 -4.98
CA VAL A 41 -11.24 -5.98 -6.36
C VAL A 41 -12.15 -4.85 -6.81
N ASP A 42 -11.72 -4.11 -7.83
CA ASP A 42 -12.56 -3.15 -8.53
C ASP A 42 -13.29 -3.88 -9.66
N GLY A 43 -14.50 -4.26 -9.38
CA GLY A 43 -15.34 -5.08 -10.27
C GLY A 43 -16.67 -4.41 -10.60
N PRO A 44 -17.50 -5.11 -11.38
CA PRO A 44 -18.84 -4.65 -11.74
C PRO A 44 -19.72 -4.51 -10.49
N ASP A 45 -20.83 -3.75 -10.62
CA ASP A 45 -21.78 -3.55 -9.52
C ASP A 45 -22.49 -4.84 -9.11
N THR A 46 -22.60 -5.77 -10.02
CA THR A 46 -23.15 -7.12 -9.80
C THR A 46 -22.17 -8.17 -10.31
N ILE A 47 -21.87 -9.14 -9.47
CA ILE A 47 -21.05 -10.31 -9.84
C ILE A 47 -21.86 -11.57 -9.56
N SER A 48 -21.84 -12.52 -10.50
CA SER A 48 -22.52 -13.80 -10.31
C SER A 48 -21.79 -14.66 -9.25
N LYS A 49 -22.51 -15.61 -8.67
CA LYS A 49 -21.89 -16.53 -7.70
C LYS A 49 -20.76 -17.35 -8.34
N GLU A 50 -20.94 -17.77 -9.58
CA GLU A 50 -19.95 -18.55 -10.33
C GLU A 50 -18.67 -17.75 -10.56
N GLU A 51 -18.81 -16.48 -10.96
CA GLU A 51 -17.66 -15.57 -11.12
C GLU A 51 -16.95 -15.28 -9.81
N LEU A 52 -17.72 -15.09 -8.73
CA LEU A 52 -17.16 -14.88 -7.40
C LEU A 52 -16.38 -16.11 -6.91
N ASP A 53 -16.93 -17.31 -7.08
CA ASP A 53 -16.28 -18.57 -6.72
C ASP A 53 -14.99 -18.77 -7.53
N ARG A 54 -15.01 -18.46 -8.81
CA ARG A 54 -13.85 -18.51 -9.70
C ARG A 54 -12.78 -17.49 -9.27
N LEU A 55 -13.19 -16.28 -8.96
CA LEU A 55 -12.27 -15.22 -8.47
C LEU A 55 -11.63 -15.61 -7.15
N ASN A 56 -12.40 -16.13 -6.20
CA ASN A 56 -11.87 -16.66 -4.94
C ASN A 56 -10.85 -17.78 -5.16
N ALA A 57 -11.13 -18.70 -6.09
CA ALA A 57 -10.20 -19.78 -6.41
C ALA A 57 -8.87 -19.26 -6.98
N LEU A 58 -8.93 -18.26 -7.87
CA LEU A 58 -7.74 -17.63 -8.45
C LEU A 58 -6.90 -16.85 -7.45
N LEU A 59 -7.55 -16.22 -6.46
CA LEU A 59 -6.90 -15.39 -5.46
C LEU A 59 -6.58 -16.15 -4.16
N THR A 60 -6.79 -17.47 -4.13
CA THR A 60 -6.38 -18.35 -3.04
C THR A 60 -5.15 -19.14 -3.47
N TYR A 61 -4.00 -18.81 -2.92
CA TYR A 61 -2.71 -19.41 -3.23
C TYR A 61 -1.84 -19.45 -1.97
N GLY A 62 -0.84 -20.34 -1.96
CA GLY A 62 0.02 -20.56 -0.79
C GLY A 62 -0.69 -21.29 0.35
N ASP A 63 -0.18 -21.14 1.55
CA ASP A 63 -0.69 -21.84 2.71
C ASP A 63 -2.02 -21.28 3.19
N PRO A 64 -2.98 -22.14 3.60
CA PRO A 64 -4.24 -21.67 4.16
C PRO A 64 -4.03 -20.85 5.43
N PHE A 65 -4.86 -19.83 5.62
CA PHE A 65 -4.90 -19.09 6.88
C PHE A 65 -5.65 -19.91 7.94
N THR A 66 -4.93 -20.25 9.00
CA THR A 66 -5.47 -21.01 10.15
C THR A 66 -5.37 -20.24 11.46
N GLY A 67 -4.86 -19.01 11.41
CA GLY A 67 -4.65 -18.15 12.56
C GLY A 67 -5.91 -17.48 13.09
N SER A 68 -5.75 -16.71 14.16
CA SER A 68 -6.83 -15.90 14.73
C SER A 68 -7.08 -14.63 13.94
N GLU A 69 -8.34 -14.34 13.65
CA GLU A 69 -8.80 -13.05 13.13
C GLU A 69 -9.22 -12.07 14.25
N LYS A 70 -8.97 -12.42 15.50
CA LYS A 70 -9.22 -11.55 16.64
C LYS A 70 -8.03 -10.61 16.88
N GLY A 71 -8.32 -9.49 17.55
CA GLY A 71 -7.32 -8.49 17.89
C GLY A 71 -7.43 -7.22 17.08
N ASP A 72 -6.49 -6.32 17.29
CA ASP A 72 -6.44 -5.04 16.56
C ASP A 72 -6.00 -5.27 15.12
N GLU A 73 -6.76 -4.77 14.17
CA GLU A 73 -6.45 -4.90 12.75
C GLU A 73 -5.64 -3.72 12.22
N TYR A 74 -4.59 -4.04 11.48
CA TYR A 74 -3.78 -3.12 10.69
C TYR A 74 -3.73 -3.62 9.24
N VAL A 75 -4.26 -2.84 8.32
CA VAL A 75 -4.32 -3.21 6.90
C VAL A 75 -3.20 -2.51 6.16
N VAL A 76 -2.22 -3.29 5.70
CA VAL A 76 -1.07 -2.79 4.93
C VAL A 76 -1.36 -2.94 3.45
N VAL A 77 -1.25 -1.85 2.71
CA VAL A 77 -1.50 -1.80 1.26
C VAL A 77 -0.38 -1.06 0.55
N PRO A 78 -0.21 -1.25 -0.77
CA PRO A 78 0.68 -0.40 -1.56
C PRO A 78 0.29 1.08 -1.44
N ARG A 79 1.26 1.99 -1.55
CA ARG A 79 0.96 3.42 -1.58
C ARG A 79 0.03 3.78 -2.72
N ILE A 80 -0.84 4.75 -2.47
CA ILE A 80 -1.72 5.32 -3.50
C ILE A 80 -0.87 5.83 -4.66
N GLY A 81 -1.27 5.49 -5.89
CA GLY A 81 -0.54 5.84 -7.10
C GLY A 81 0.47 4.79 -7.57
N THR A 82 0.78 3.77 -6.75
CA THR A 82 1.50 2.58 -7.22
C THR A 82 0.51 1.56 -7.77
N ILE A 83 0.86 0.92 -8.87
CA ILE A 83 0.06 -0.14 -9.49
C ILE A 83 0.88 -1.42 -9.47
N SER A 84 0.33 -2.46 -8.86
CA SER A 84 0.86 -3.81 -9.01
C SER A 84 0.03 -4.55 -10.05
N PRO A 85 0.53 -4.81 -11.26
CA PRO A 85 -0.25 -5.47 -12.31
C PRO A 85 -0.49 -6.95 -12.01
N TRP A 86 0.31 -7.54 -11.12
CA TRP A 86 0.37 -8.98 -10.91
C TRP A 86 -1.00 -9.64 -10.69
N ALA A 87 -1.80 -9.16 -9.75
CA ALA A 87 -3.10 -9.77 -9.46
C ALA A 87 -4.14 -9.47 -10.55
N SER A 88 -4.08 -8.28 -11.13
CA SER A 88 -4.94 -7.90 -12.24
C SER A 88 -4.64 -8.73 -13.49
N ASP A 89 -3.37 -8.97 -13.80
CA ASP A 89 -2.95 -9.76 -14.95
C ASP A 89 -3.42 -11.22 -14.82
N ILE A 90 -3.33 -11.82 -13.64
CA ILE A 90 -3.84 -13.18 -13.40
C ILE A 90 -5.34 -13.26 -13.71
N VAL A 91 -6.11 -12.31 -13.20
CA VAL A 91 -7.56 -12.30 -13.37
C VAL A 91 -7.94 -12.08 -14.83
N HIS A 92 -7.29 -11.17 -15.54
CA HIS A 92 -7.52 -10.88 -16.95
C HIS A 92 -7.10 -12.05 -17.84
N ASN A 93 -5.95 -12.68 -17.57
CA ASN A 93 -5.50 -13.86 -18.32
C ASN A 93 -6.42 -15.07 -18.16
N CYS A 94 -7.20 -15.10 -17.10
CA CYS A 94 -8.27 -16.10 -16.90
C CYS A 94 -9.62 -15.70 -17.51
N GLY A 95 -9.68 -14.62 -18.29
CA GLY A 95 -10.85 -14.18 -19.04
C GLY A 95 -11.87 -13.39 -18.24
N MET A 96 -11.53 -12.89 -17.05
CA MET A 96 -12.42 -12.06 -16.23
C MET A 96 -12.22 -10.57 -16.55
N ASN A 97 -12.60 -10.15 -17.73
CA ASN A 97 -12.35 -8.81 -18.25
C ASN A 97 -13.24 -7.71 -17.62
N ASP A 98 -14.31 -8.09 -16.94
CA ASP A 98 -15.17 -7.16 -16.20
C ASP A 98 -14.56 -6.69 -14.88
N ILE A 99 -13.52 -7.35 -14.44
CA ILE A 99 -12.70 -6.90 -13.30
C ILE A 99 -11.70 -5.87 -13.81
N LYS A 100 -11.83 -4.63 -13.35
CA LYS A 100 -10.96 -3.53 -13.79
C LYS A 100 -9.56 -3.64 -13.21
N ARG A 101 -9.49 -3.95 -11.89
CA ARG A 101 -8.22 -3.97 -11.16
C ARG A 101 -8.33 -4.81 -9.90
N VAL A 102 -7.24 -5.46 -9.56
CA VAL A 102 -7.08 -6.18 -8.29
C VAL A 102 -5.82 -5.68 -7.60
N GLU A 103 -5.94 -5.28 -6.34
CA GLU A 103 -4.79 -4.92 -5.50
C GLU A 103 -4.74 -5.85 -4.29
N ARG A 104 -3.51 -6.21 -3.89
CA ARG A 104 -3.28 -7.07 -2.74
C ARG A 104 -2.79 -6.25 -1.56
N GLY A 105 -3.40 -6.46 -0.41
CA GLY A 105 -2.93 -5.99 0.88
C GLY A 105 -2.72 -7.14 1.86
N ILE A 106 -2.30 -6.80 3.06
CA ILE A 106 -2.15 -7.74 4.18
C ILE A 106 -2.91 -7.20 5.37
N SER A 107 -3.78 -8.03 5.94
CA SER A 107 -4.43 -7.76 7.22
C SER A 107 -3.60 -8.40 8.34
N TYR A 108 -2.97 -7.56 9.15
CA TYR A 108 -2.33 -7.98 10.39
C TYR A 108 -3.32 -7.87 11.54
N ARG A 109 -3.34 -8.90 12.39
CA ARG A 109 -4.07 -8.89 13.66
C ARG A 109 -3.08 -9.01 14.81
N ILE A 110 -3.08 -8.03 15.70
CA ILE A 110 -2.26 -8.01 16.91
C ILE A 110 -3.14 -8.36 18.09
N GLN A 111 -2.86 -9.49 18.75
CA GLN A 111 -3.60 -9.96 19.90
C GLN A 111 -3.03 -9.35 21.17
N ARG A 112 -3.93 -8.82 22.01
CA ARG A 112 -3.65 -8.28 23.33
C ARG A 112 -4.74 -8.72 24.31
N PRO A 113 -4.50 -8.73 25.63
CA PRO A 113 -5.54 -8.98 26.62
C PRO A 113 -6.71 -8.00 26.45
N LYS A 114 -7.95 -8.51 26.52
CA LYS A 114 -9.17 -7.70 26.35
C LYS A 114 -9.32 -6.55 27.35
N LYS A 115 -8.69 -6.65 28.51
CA LYS A 115 -8.73 -5.65 29.59
C LYS A 115 -7.50 -4.73 29.61
N GLY A 116 -6.68 -4.78 28.56
CA GLY A 116 -5.54 -3.87 28.42
C GLY A 116 -5.98 -2.42 28.24
N ALA A 117 -5.16 -1.49 28.71
CA ALA A 117 -5.36 -0.07 28.44
C ALA A 117 -5.36 0.21 26.93
N PRO A 118 -6.12 1.20 26.43
CA PRO A 118 -6.03 1.65 25.05
C PRO A 118 -4.58 1.99 24.69
N LEU A 119 -4.16 1.62 23.46
CA LEU A 119 -2.85 2.01 22.97
C LEU A 119 -2.76 3.53 22.83
N SER A 120 -1.65 4.11 23.29
CA SER A 120 -1.33 5.49 22.96
C SER A 120 -1.05 5.62 21.45
N GLU A 121 -1.25 6.81 20.92
CA GLU A 121 -0.97 7.08 19.50
C GLU A 121 0.51 6.80 19.16
N ASP A 122 1.43 7.16 20.05
CA ASP A 122 2.86 6.91 19.86
C ASP A 122 3.18 5.41 19.77
N VAL A 123 2.66 4.60 20.66
CA VAL A 123 2.83 3.14 20.63
C VAL A 123 2.21 2.55 19.36
N ARG A 124 1.03 3.02 18.98
CA ARG A 124 0.35 2.58 17.76
C ARG A 124 1.20 2.85 16.51
N LEU A 125 1.79 4.03 16.38
CA LEU A 125 2.68 4.38 15.28
C LEU A 125 3.95 3.52 15.26
N GLN A 126 4.53 3.23 16.42
CA GLN A 126 5.68 2.32 16.52
C GLN A 126 5.34 0.88 16.08
N LEU A 127 4.15 0.38 16.42
CA LEU A 127 3.68 -0.92 15.95
C LEU A 127 3.51 -0.93 14.43
N MET A 128 2.89 0.10 13.86
CA MET A 128 2.71 0.23 12.42
C MET A 128 4.05 0.22 11.67
N ASP A 129 5.08 0.86 12.22
CA ASP A 129 6.42 0.86 11.62
C ASP A 129 7.03 -0.52 11.46
N LYS A 130 6.67 -1.47 12.33
CA LYS A 130 7.14 -2.86 12.23
C LYS A 130 6.37 -3.68 11.19
N LEU A 131 5.19 -3.22 10.77
CA LEU A 131 4.30 -3.97 9.87
C LEU A 131 4.50 -3.62 8.40
N HIS A 132 5.05 -2.47 8.07
CA HIS A 132 5.10 -1.98 6.68
C HIS A 132 6.41 -1.26 6.36
N ASP A 133 6.70 -1.21 5.06
CA ASP A 133 7.75 -0.36 4.50
C ASP A 133 7.15 1.01 4.14
N ARG A 134 7.59 2.06 4.83
CA ARG A 134 7.11 3.43 4.63
C ARG A 134 7.33 3.97 3.22
N MET A 135 8.33 3.44 2.51
CA MET A 135 8.66 3.89 1.15
C MET A 135 7.63 3.41 0.13
N THR A 136 7.14 2.20 0.29
CA THR A 136 6.31 1.50 -0.71
C THR A 136 4.91 1.18 -0.25
N GLU A 137 4.64 1.26 1.04
CA GLU A 137 3.39 0.82 1.65
C GLU A 137 2.81 1.87 2.59
N MET A 138 1.54 1.71 2.91
CA MET A 138 0.82 2.50 3.90
C MET A 138 -0.10 1.61 4.72
N VAL A 139 -0.48 2.08 5.90
CA VAL A 139 -1.42 1.39 6.78
C VAL A 139 -2.77 2.09 6.72
N LEU A 140 -3.83 1.32 6.48
CA LEU A 140 -5.22 1.79 6.52
C LEU A 140 -5.83 1.47 7.88
N GLU A 141 -6.64 2.37 8.40
CA GLU A 141 -7.40 2.14 9.62
C GLU A 141 -8.58 1.18 9.41
N LYS A 142 -9.17 1.23 8.23
CA LYS A 142 -10.33 0.41 7.86
C LYS A 142 -10.13 -0.17 6.47
N ARG A 143 -10.55 -1.43 6.27
CA ARG A 143 -10.49 -2.10 4.96
C ARG A 143 -11.16 -1.31 3.84
N LYS A 144 -12.29 -0.65 4.12
CA LYS A 144 -13.03 0.13 3.14
C LYS A 144 -12.25 1.33 2.58
N ASP A 145 -11.28 1.82 3.32
CA ASP A 145 -10.46 2.97 2.90
C ASP A 145 -9.54 2.60 1.72
N ALA A 146 -9.39 1.30 1.42
CA ALA A 146 -8.70 0.81 0.23
C ALA A 146 -9.33 1.27 -1.10
N LYS A 147 -10.54 1.83 -1.09
CA LYS A 147 -11.12 2.47 -2.28
C LYS A 147 -10.20 3.52 -2.89
N ALA A 148 -9.41 4.19 -2.06
CA ALA A 148 -8.46 5.18 -2.53
C ALA A 148 -7.38 4.60 -3.47
N LEU A 149 -7.11 3.29 -3.42
CA LEU A 149 -6.17 2.61 -4.32
C LEU A 149 -6.64 2.62 -5.79
N PHE A 150 -7.96 2.72 -6.00
CA PHE A 150 -8.59 2.69 -7.32
C PHE A 150 -8.93 4.08 -7.86
N GLN A 151 -8.63 5.14 -7.11
CA GLN A 151 -8.81 6.50 -7.60
C GLN A 151 -7.76 6.78 -8.67
N GLU A 152 -8.23 7.21 -9.83
CA GLU A 152 -7.36 7.82 -10.83
C GLU A 152 -6.84 9.13 -10.26
N LEU A 153 -5.54 9.20 -10.01
CA LEU A 153 -4.90 10.47 -9.71
C LEU A 153 -4.88 11.26 -11.01
N GLU A 154 -5.58 12.39 -11.05
CA GLU A 154 -5.42 13.33 -12.14
C GLU A 154 -3.94 13.69 -12.24
N ALA A 155 -3.35 13.44 -13.41
CA ALA A 155 -2.00 13.88 -13.70
C ALA A 155 -1.95 15.39 -13.49
N LYS A 156 -1.05 15.87 -12.63
CA LYS A 156 -0.82 17.32 -12.55
C LYS A 156 -0.50 17.84 -13.92
N PRO A 157 -1.02 19.01 -14.31
CA PRO A 157 -0.66 19.61 -15.59
C PRO A 157 0.86 19.75 -15.69
N LEU A 158 1.38 19.53 -16.88
CA LEU A 158 2.80 19.67 -17.13
C LEU A 158 3.20 21.14 -16.87
N GLU A 159 4.11 21.36 -15.95
CA GLU A 159 4.65 22.68 -15.67
C GLU A 159 5.92 22.89 -16.49
N TYR A 160 6.08 24.08 -17.02
CA TYR A 160 7.24 24.46 -17.81
C TYR A 160 8.03 25.53 -17.09
N VAL A 161 9.34 25.40 -17.10
CA VAL A 161 10.26 26.44 -16.64
C VAL A 161 10.81 27.14 -17.86
N ASP A 162 10.46 28.42 -18.06
CA ASP A 162 10.95 29.22 -19.17
C ASP A 162 12.40 29.65 -18.91
N VAL A 163 13.32 28.80 -19.30
CA VAL A 163 14.77 29.03 -19.14
C VAL A 163 15.28 30.03 -20.16
N VAL A 164 14.66 30.09 -21.35
CA VAL A 164 15.12 30.96 -22.45
C VAL A 164 14.91 32.44 -22.12
N SER A 165 13.71 32.77 -21.62
CA SER A 165 13.38 34.18 -21.29
C SER A 165 13.77 34.54 -19.85
N GLY A 166 13.63 33.58 -18.91
CA GLY A 166 13.86 33.79 -17.49
C GLY A 166 15.29 33.55 -17.02
N GLY A 167 16.15 33.05 -17.92
CA GLY A 167 17.54 32.80 -17.60
C GLY A 167 17.79 31.78 -16.49
N LYS A 168 18.98 31.78 -15.93
CA LYS A 168 19.39 30.93 -14.83
C LYS A 168 18.50 31.13 -13.58
N ASP A 169 18.01 32.34 -13.35
CA ASP A 169 17.18 32.66 -12.18
C ASP A 169 15.85 31.87 -12.18
N ALA A 170 15.30 31.57 -13.37
CA ALA A 170 14.12 30.74 -13.49
C ALA A 170 14.35 29.29 -13.01
N LEU A 171 15.54 28.74 -13.27
CA LEU A 171 15.94 27.41 -12.77
C LEU A 171 16.16 27.42 -11.27
N VAL A 172 16.83 28.45 -10.74
CA VAL A 172 17.06 28.58 -9.27
C VAL A 172 15.73 28.66 -8.54
N LYS A 173 14.78 29.45 -9.07
CA LYS A 173 13.43 29.57 -8.50
C LYS A 173 12.69 28.24 -8.54
N ALA A 174 12.67 27.58 -9.70
CA ALA A 174 12.03 26.28 -9.85
C ALA A 174 12.67 25.20 -8.96
N ASN A 175 13.99 25.21 -8.79
CA ASN A 175 14.69 24.32 -7.89
C ASN A 175 14.20 24.44 -6.44
N GLY A 176 13.98 25.68 -5.97
CA GLY A 176 13.43 25.93 -4.63
C GLY A 176 11.97 25.58 -4.51
N GLU A 177 11.13 26.00 -5.45
CA GLU A 177 9.66 25.80 -5.41
C GLU A 177 9.24 24.33 -5.60
N LEU A 178 9.94 23.60 -6.46
CA LEU A 178 9.63 22.20 -6.78
C LEU A 178 10.46 21.20 -5.99
N GLY A 179 11.41 21.66 -5.17
CA GLY A 179 12.26 20.81 -4.35
C GLY A 179 13.14 19.85 -5.16
N LEU A 180 13.70 20.30 -6.28
CA LEU A 180 14.45 19.46 -7.22
C LEU A 180 15.83 19.06 -6.70
N ALA A 181 16.34 19.73 -5.65
CA ALA A 181 17.64 19.48 -5.03
C ALA A 181 18.86 19.57 -6.00
N LEU A 182 18.75 20.41 -7.03
CA LEU A 182 19.83 20.65 -7.98
C LEU A 182 20.96 21.44 -7.33
N SER A 183 22.20 21.03 -7.57
CA SER A 183 23.40 21.79 -7.24
C SER A 183 23.61 22.99 -8.22
N ASP A 184 24.46 23.93 -7.84
CA ASP A 184 24.79 25.07 -8.70
C ASP A 184 25.37 24.64 -10.05
N ASP A 185 26.22 23.61 -10.07
CA ASP A 185 26.83 23.06 -11.28
C ASP A 185 25.77 22.40 -12.20
N GLU A 186 24.78 21.75 -11.63
CA GLU A 186 23.68 21.15 -12.36
C GLU A 186 22.74 22.21 -12.95
N ILE A 187 22.51 23.30 -12.21
CA ILE A 187 21.76 24.45 -12.70
C ILE A 187 22.50 25.10 -13.87
N ASP A 188 23.81 25.28 -13.78
CA ASP A 188 24.64 25.83 -14.84
C ASP A 188 24.61 24.94 -16.10
N TYR A 189 24.75 23.65 -15.91
CA TYR A 189 24.66 22.67 -16.99
C TYR A 189 23.30 22.72 -17.70
N LEU A 190 22.20 22.74 -16.95
CA LEU A 190 20.86 22.82 -17.52
C LEU A 190 20.63 24.15 -18.26
N PHE A 191 21.07 25.26 -17.67
CA PHE A 191 20.98 26.56 -18.33
C PHE A 191 21.71 26.56 -19.67
N ASP A 192 22.94 26.12 -19.72
CA ASP A 192 23.74 26.02 -20.96
C ASP A 192 23.10 25.09 -21.99
N ALA A 193 22.54 23.97 -21.54
CA ALA A 193 21.90 23.01 -22.46
C ALA A 193 20.63 23.53 -23.11
N PHE A 194 19.83 24.33 -22.42
CA PHE A 194 18.55 24.86 -22.89
C PHE A 194 18.64 26.27 -23.48
N SER A 195 19.78 26.95 -23.36
CA SER A 195 20.01 28.28 -23.91
C SER A 195 20.69 28.26 -25.29
N ARG A 196 21.06 27.09 -25.80
CA ARG A 196 21.63 26.87 -27.14
C ARG A 196 20.53 26.60 -28.12
#